data_02ae72be1ca37ac65d0c0213acb0b360
#
_entry.id   02ae72be1ca37ac65d0c0213acb0b360
#
_cell.length_a   1.000
_cell.length_b   1.000
_cell.length_c   1.000
_cell.angle_alpha   90.00
_cell.angle_beta   90.00
_cell.angle_gamma   90.00
#
_symmetry.space_group_name_H-M   'P 1'
#
loop_
_entity.id
_entity.type
_entity.pdbx_description
1 polymer ?
#
loop_
_entity_poly.entity_id
_entity_poly.type
_entity_poly.pdbx_seq_one_letter_code
_entity_poly.pdbx_strand_id
1 'polypeptide(L)'
;MNNHPLLQYISTTSKHLLWQFGNSGTFGIPEALKNSANETYLQTKLSNEALYFLQVKTFLDTFEIDESDVEKFMKENPNNQRLGFEIFKILESTTLEKQAQMLAKAFSLYVNKIASKQNFDEYTYITMRLNSHLLFLIDELYSIKTNRDDPDFEYDIENPNMELLNFGFLIEVSSPLYPGSIPISRFKRTDFFYSFYENIFK
;
A
#
# COMPACT_ATOMS: atom_id res chain seq x y z
N MET A 1 -22.05 -8.20 24.30
CA MET A 1 -21.28 -8.12 23.04
C MET A 1 -21.30 -6.67 22.60
N ASN A 2 -20.29 -5.90 22.98
CA ASN A 2 -20.17 -4.50 22.56
C ASN A 2 -19.42 -4.46 21.21
N ASN A 3 -20.19 -4.52 20.14
CA ASN A 3 -19.60 -4.38 18.80
C ASN A 3 -19.09 -2.96 18.64
N HIS A 4 -17.76 -2.81 18.53
CA HIS A 4 -17.14 -1.54 18.26
C HIS A 4 -17.68 -0.97 16.94
N PRO A 5 -18.05 0.35 16.86
CA PRO A 5 -18.68 0.93 15.68
C PRO A 5 -17.88 0.70 14.38
N LEU A 6 -16.54 0.68 14.44
CA LEU A 6 -15.68 0.39 13.30
C LEU A 6 -15.82 -1.06 12.84
N LEU A 7 -15.80 -2.02 13.76
CA LEU A 7 -15.97 -3.44 13.44
C LEU A 7 -17.40 -3.72 12.96
N GLN A 8 -18.41 -3.03 13.48
CA GLN A 8 -19.76 -3.04 12.93
C GLN A 8 -19.79 -2.43 11.53
N TYR A 9 -19.11 -1.30 11.31
CA TYR A 9 -19.02 -0.67 10.00
C TYR A 9 -18.31 -1.60 9.00
N ILE A 10 -17.16 -2.16 9.36
CA ILE A 10 -16.43 -3.15 8.55
C ILE A 10 -17.32 -4.36 8.28
N SER A 11 -17.90 -4.96 9.31
CA SER A 11 -18.76 -6.14 9.17
C SER A 11 -20.04 -5.84 8.38
N THR A 12 -20.65 -4.68 8.58
CA THR A 12 -21.87 -4.28 7.87
C THR A 12 -21.58 -3.93 6.43
N THR A 13 -20.50 -3.15 6.19
CA THR A 13 -20.10 -2.75 4.85
C THR A 13 -19.61 -3.95 4.04
N SER A 14 -18.80 -4.83 4.62
CA SER A 14 -18.36 -6.05 3.96
C SER A 14 -19.51 -7.02 3.71
N LYS A 15 -20.45 -7.20 4.65
CA LYS A 15 -21.65 -8.02 4.45
C LYS A 15 -22.58 -7.44 3.40
N HIS A 16 -22.79 -6.12 3.39
CA HIS A 16 -23.63 -5.46 2.41
C HIS A 16 -23.01 -5.55 1.01
N LEU A 17 -21.72 -5.34 0.91
CA LEU A 17 -20.96 -5.49 -0.33
C LEU A 17 -20.90 -6.97 -0.77
N LEU A 18 -20.68 -7.91 0.14
CA LEU A 18 -20.75 -9.36 -0.13
C LEU A 18 -22.14 -9.78 -0.57
N TRP A 19 -23.20 -9.20 -0.01
CA TRP A 19 -24.58 -9.50 -0.41
C TRP A 19 -24.89 -8.91 -1.80
N GLN A 20 -24.44 -7.69 -2.10
CA GLN A 20 -24.62 -7.08 -3.41
C GLN A 20 -23.86 -7.81 -4.54
N PHE A 21 -22.62 -8.25 -4.25
CA PHE A 21 -21.76 -8.88 -5.26
C PHE A 21 -21.74 -10.42 -5.18
N GLY A 22 -21.99 -11.00 -4.02
CA GLY A 22 -21.96 -12.45 -3.81
C GLY A 22 -23.22 -13.18 -4.33
N ASN A 23 -24.36 -12.52 -4.39
CA ASN A 23 -25.61 -13.09 -4.93
C ASN A 23 -25.74 -12.95 -6.45
N SER A 24 -24.95 -12.07 -7.06
CA SER A 24 -24.91 -11.93 -8.51
C SER A 24 -23.77 -12.75 -9.10
N GLY A 25 -23.77 -14.07 -8.98
CA GLY A 25 -22.74 -15.03 -9.48
C GLY A 25 -22.12 -14.76 -10.86
N THR A 26 -22.29 -13.58 -11.35
CA THR A 26 -21.65 -12.93 -12.47
C THR A 26 -21.47 -11.47 -12.07
N PHE A 27 -20.34 -10.84 -12.39
CA PHE A 27 -20.21 -9.39 -12.53
C PHE A 27 -21.16 -8.88 -13.62
N GLY A 28 -22.38 -9.42 -13.66
CA GLY A 28 -23.42 -9.20 -14.66
C GLY A 28 -24.28 -8.03 -14.23
N ILE A 29 -24.16 -6.95 -14.96
CA ILE A 29 -25.14 -5.86 -15.04
C ILE A 29 -26.52 -6.47 -15.16
N PRO A 30 -27.48 -6.10 -14.27
CA PRO A 30 -28.88 -6.54 -14.46
C PRO A 30 -29.32 -6.23 -15.87
N GLU A 31 -29.91 -7.23 -16.56
CA GLU A 31 -30.32 -7.13 -17.96
C GLU A 31 -31.27 -5.94 -18.23
N ALA A 32 -31.95 -5.45 -17.21
CA ALA A 32 -32.80 -4.28 -17.24
C ALA A 32 -32.11 -2.93 -17.51
N LEU A 33 -30.76 -2.86 -17.41
CA LEU A 33 -29.99 -1.62 -17.55
C LEU A 33 -29.35 -1.44 -18.93
N LYS A 34 -29.62 -2.36 -19.88
CA LYS A 34 -28.97 -2.37 -21.21
C LYS A 34 -29.44 -1.27 -22.18
N ASN A 35 -30.43 -0.44 -21.84
CA ASN A 35 -31.13 0.36 -22.84
C ASN A 35 -31.17 1.87 -22.64
N SER A 36 -30.18 2.49 -21.95
CA SER A 36 -30.19 3.97 -21.85
C SER A 36 -28.82 4.60 -21.91
N ALA A 37 -28.74 5.89 -22.30
CA ALA A 37 -27.53 6.70 -22.33
C ALA A 37 -26.84 6.84 -20.95
N ASN A 38 -27.48 6.40 -19.88
CA ASN A 38 -26.93 6.28 -18.54
C ASN A 38 -26.08 5.02 -18.31
N GLU A 39 -26.00 4.10 -19.29
CA GLU A 39 -25.29 2.82 -19.14
C GLU A 39 -23.81 2.99 -18.77
N THR A 40 -23.11 3.90 -19.45
CA THR A 40 -21.67 4.12 -19.21
C THR A 40 -21.43 4.64 -17.80
N TYR A 41 -22.27 5.56 -17.32
CA TYR A 41 -22.15 6.11 -15.96
C TYR A 41 -22.43 5.03 -14.92
N LEU A 42 -23.48 4.24 -15.09
CA LEU A 42 -23.84 3.16 -14.17
C LEU A 42 -22.81 2.03 -14.20
N GLN A 43 -22.29 1.68 -15.37
CA GLN A 43 -21.20 0.69 -15.50
C GLN A 43 -19.92 1.18 -14.80
N THR A 44 -19.54 2.44 -14.98
CA THR A 44 -18.37 3.02 -14.32
C THR A 44 -18.57 3.03 -12.81
N LYS A 45 -19.74 3.42 -12.33
CA LYS A 45 -20.05 3.42 -10.90
C LYS A 45 -19.99 2.01 -10.30
N LEU A 46 -20.62 1.03 -10.94
CA LEU A 46 -20.58 -0.37 -10.49
C LEU A 46 -19.15 -0.94 -10.52
N SER A 47 -18.35 -0.58 -11.52
CA SER A 47 -16.95 -0.99 -11.60
C SER A 47 -16.11 -0.39 -10.48
N ASN A 48 -16.33 0.89 -10.14
CA ASN A 48 -15.64 1.55 -9.03
C ASN A 48 -16.06 0.97 -7.67
N GLU A 49 -17.33 0.68 -7.47
CA GLU A 49 -17.83 0.02 -6.27
C GLU A 49 -17.25 -1.40 -6.12
N ALA A 50 -17.17 -2.15 -7.23
CA ALA A 50 -16.55 -3.48 -7.25
C ALA A 50 -15.05 -3.42 -6.96
N LEU A 51 -14.33 -2.46 -7.54
CA LEU A 51 -12.92 -2.25 -7.26
C LEU A 51 -12.70 -1.90 -5.79
N TYR A 52 -13.45 -0.95 -5.26
CA TYR A 52 -13.38 -0.59 -3.84
C TYR A 52 -13.65 -1.79 -2.93
N PHE A 53 -14.66 -2.61 -3.25
CA PHE A 53 -14.93 -3.84 -2.51
C PHE A 53 -13.72 -4.79 -2.51
N LEU A 54 -13.09 -5.00 -3.68
CA LEU A 54 -11.89 -5.84 -3.78
C LEU A 54 -10.74 -5.29 -2.94
N GLN A 55 -10.53 -3.97 -2.95
CA GLN A 55 -9.50 -3.34 -2.12
C GLN A 55 -9.76 -3.53 -0.62
N VAL A 56 -11.00 -3.32 -0.17
CA VAL A 56 -11.39 -3.54 1.23
C VAL A 56 -11.23 -5.01 1.61
N LYS A 57 -11.67 -5.92 0.74
CA LYS A 57 -11.51 -7.36 0.96
C LYS A 57 -10.04 -7.75 1.10
N THR A 58 -9.20 -7.34 0.15
CA THR A 58 -7.75 -7.62 0.17
C THR A 58 -7.10 -7.04 1.42
N PHE A 59 -7.45 -5.81 1.81
CA PHE A 59 -6.98 -5.20 3.06
C PHE A 59 -7.34 -6.07 4.27
N LEU A 60 -8.60 -6.48 4.39
CA LEU A 60 -9.07 -7.28 5.53
C LEU A 60 -8.46 -8.69 5.55
N ASP A 61 -8.31 -9.32 4.39
CA ASP A 61 -7.69 -10.66 4.27
C ASP A 61 -6.18 -10.61 4.60
N THR A 62 -5.52 -9.47 4.37
CA THR A 62 -4.09 -9.27 4.66
C THR A 62 -3.86 -8.82 6.11
N PHE A 63 -4.87 -8.22 6.73
CA PHE A 63 -4.78 -7.63 8.06
C PHE A 63 -4.90 -8.72 9.14
N GLU A 64 -3.77 -9.31 9.49
CA GLU A 64 -3.64 -10.39 10.48
C GLU A 64 -3.53 -9.83 11.91
N ILE A 65 -4.57 -9.16 12.41
CA ILE A 65 -4.61 -8.68 13.81
C ILE A 65 -5.87 -9.17 14.49
N ASP A 66 -5.71 -9.56 15.75
CA ASP A 66 -6.81 -9.99 16.58
C ASP A 66 -7.79 -8.83 16.84
N GLU A 67 -9.08 -9.12 16.84
CA GLU A 67 -10.15 -8.15 17.10
C GLU A 67 -9.94 -7.41 18.41
N SER A 68 -9.41 -8.08 19.43
CA SER A 68 -9.12 -7.51 20.74
C SER A 68 -8.04 -6.44 20.70
N ASP A 69 -7.01 -6.60 19.86
CA ASP A 69 -5.92 -5.63 19.73
C ASP A 69 -6.37 -4.37 18.97
N VAL A 70 -7.22 -4.54 17.95
CA VAL A 70 -7.87 -3.43 17.26
C VAL A 70 -8.77 -2.65 18.22
N GLU A 71 -9.59 -3.32 19.03
CA GLU A 71 -10.43 -2.65 20.03
C GLU A 71 -9.59 -1.85 21.04
N LYS A 72 -8.53 -2.44 21.55
CA LYS A 72 -7.61 -1.79 22.49
C LYS A 72 -6.98 -0.55 21.85
N PHE A 73 -6.43 -0.69 20.65
CA PHE A 73 -5.83 0.40 19.90
C PHE A 73 -6.83 1.56 19.67
N MET A 74 -8.07 1.25 19.27
CA MET A 74 -9.12 2.24 19.06
C MET A 74 -9.57 2.96 20.35
N LYS A 75 -9.48 2.29 21.50
CA LYS A 75 -9.83 2.86 22.82
C LYS A 75 -8.71 3.73 23.40
N GLU A 76 -7.45 3.46 23.07
CA GLU A 76 -6.29 4.16 23.61
C GLU A 76 -6.24 5.65 23.21
N ASN A 77 -6.74 5.99 22.01
CA ASN A 77 -6.73 7.36 21.50
C ASN A 77 -7.95 7.65 20.61
N PRO A 78 -8.72 8.72 20.88
CA PRO A 78 -9.85 9.12 20.02
C PRO A 78 -9.46 9.32 18.54
N ASN A 79 -8.24 9.75 18.26
CA ASN A 79 -7.74 9.92 16.90
C ASN A 79 -7.61 8.59 16.14
N ASN A 80 -7.46 7.47 16.84
CA ASN A 80 -7.36 6.15 16.22
C ASN A 80 -8.68 5.74 15.55
N GLN A 81 -9.83 6.15 16.11
CA GLN A 81 -11.14 5.91 15.48
C GLN A 81 -11.25 6.64 14.14
N ARG A 82 -10.81 7.92 14.12
CA ARG A 82 -10.76 8.71 12.90
C ARG A 82 -9.85 8.08 11.86
N LEU A 83 -8.67 7.60 12.27
CA LEU A 83 -7.73 6.92 11.41
C LEU A 83 -8.35 5.69 10.73
N GLY A 84 -9.14 4.90 11.45
CA GLY A 84 -9.86 3.76 10.88
C GLY A 84 -10.76 4.15 9.71
N PHE A 85 -11.49 5.27 9.83
CA PHE A 85 -12.31 5.79 8.71
C PHE A 85 -11.44 6.34 7.56
N GLU A 86 -10.32 6.99 7.88
CA GLU A 86 -9.38 7.50 6.88
C GLU A 86 -8.78 6.38 6.03
N ILE A 87 -8.50 5.20 6.61
CA ILE A 87 -8.00 4.03 5.88
C ILE A 87 -9.00 3.60 4.80
N PHE A 88 -10.30 3.51 5.11
CA PHE A 88 -11.30 3.14 4.10
C PHE A 88 -11.36 4.16 2.97
N LYS A 89 -11.22 5.45 3.28
CA LYS A 89 -11.16 6.50 2.27
C LYS A 89 -9.89 6.40 1.41
N ILE A 90 -8.77 6.01 2.01
CA ILE A 90 -7.54 5.74 1.27
C ILE A 90 -7.73 4.54 0.34
N LEU A 91 -8.33 3.45 0.82
CA LEU A 91 -8.62 2.25 0.01
C LEU A 91 -9.53 2.56 -1.19
N GLU A 92 -10.48 3.49 -1.06
CA GLU A 92 -11.31 3.96 -2.16
C GLU A 92 -10.49 4.59 -3.30
N SER A 93 -9.35 5.19 -2.97
CA SER A 93 -8.44 5.83 -3.94
C SER A 93 -7.34 4.90 -4.47
N THR A 94 -7.21 3.67 -3.94
CA THR A 94 -6.27 2.69 -4.46
C THR A 94 -6.77 2.03 -5.74
N THR A 95 -5.86 1.73 -6.66
CA THR A 95 -6.18 1.11 -7.95
C THR A 95 -5.57 -0.28 -8.10
N LEU A 96 -4.58 -0.63 -7.28
CA LEU A 96 -3.87 -1.90 -7.33
C LEU A 96 -4.12 -2.70 -6.04
N GLU A 97 -4.37 -3.99 -6.19
CA GLU A 97 -4.52 -4.92 -5.07
C GLU A 97 -3.30 -4.90 -4.13
N LYS A 98 -2.11 -4.82 -4.70
CA LYS A 98 -0.85 -4.71 -3.96
C LYS A 98 -0.82 -3.50 -3.02
N GLN A 99 -1.42 -2.37 -3.42
CA GLN A 99 -1.52 -1.18 -2.54
C GLN A 99 -2.38 -1.48 -1.31
N ALA A 100 -3.49 -2.20 -1.46
CA ALA A 100 -4.34 -2.57 -0.33
C ALA A 100 -3.63 -3.53 0.63
N GLN A 101 -2.86 -4.50 0.12
CA GLN A 101 -2.01 -5.40 0.92
C GLN A 101 -0.96 -4.60 1.71
N MET A 102 -0.26 -3.69 1.07
CA MET A 102 0.77 -2.86 1.69
C MET A 102 0.20 -1.96 2.78
N LEU A 103 -0.98 -1.36 2.54
CA LEU A 103 -1.69 -0.56 3.55
C LEU A 103 -2.10 -1.41 4.76
N ALA A 104 -2.56 -2.64 4.55
CA ALA A 104 -2.89 -3.56 5.62
C ALA A 104 -1.68 -3.89 6.49
N LYS A 105 -0.53 -4.18 5.87
CA LYS A 105 0.73 -4.43 6.59
C LYS A 105 1.19 -3.21 7.36
N ALA A 106 1.20 -2.02 6.72
CA ALA A 106 1.59 -0.78 7.39
C ALA A 106 0.69 -0.48 8.60
N PHE A 107 -0.61 -0.70 8.46
CA PHE A 107 -1.55 -0.52 9.56
C PHE A 107 -1.35 -1.56 10.67
N SER A 108 -1.09 -2.82 10.31
CA SER A 108 -0.77 -3.88 11.28
C SER A 108 0.47 -3.53 12.12
N LEU A 109 1.54 -3.05 11.49
CA LEU A 109 2.75 -2.62 12.21
C LEU A 109 2.46 -1.45 13.16
N TYR A 110 1.59 -0.52 12.76
CA TYR A 110 1.23 0.62 13.59
C TYR A 110 0.35 0.21 14.78
N VAL A 111 -0.67 -0.62 14.58
CA VAL A 111 -1.54 -1.14 15.65
C VAL A 111 -0.73 -1.93 16.70
N ASN A 112 0.22 -2.74 16.25
CA ASN A 112 1.12 -3.53 17.10
C ASN A 112 2.25 -2.69 17.72
N LYS A 113 2.28 -1.35 17.51
CA LYS A 113 3.30 -0.44 18.04
C LYS A 113 4.74 -0.77 17.59
N ILE A 114 4.89 -1.51 16.48
CA ILE A 114 6.16 -1.80 15.83
C ILE A 114 6.61 -0.58 15.01
N ALA A 115 5.67 0.04 14.30
CA ALA A 115 5.90 1.27 13.57
C ALA A 115 5.31 2.48 14.32
N SER A 116 5.99 3.63 14.27
CA SER A 116 5.46 4.89 14.74
C SER A 116 4.35 5.42 13.81
N LYS A 117 3.58 6.42 14.28
CA LYS A 117 2.61 7.12 13.41
C LYS A 117 3.30 7.75 12.20
N GLN A 118 4.49 8.32 12.39
CA GLN A 118 5.28 8.90 11.31
C GLN A 118 5.65 7.86 10.26
N ASN A 119 6.15 6.69 10.67
CA ASN A 119 6.47 5.60 9.73
C ASN A 119 5.22 5.12 8.99
N PHE A 120 4.08 4.99 9.69
CA PHE A 120 2.82 4.61 9.07
C PHE A 120 2.39 5.62 7.99
N ASP A 121 2.49 6.93 8.29
CA ASP A 121 2.16 7.99 7.32
C ASP A 121 3.09 7.95 6.11
N GLU A 122 4.39 7.71 6.33
CA GLU A 122 5.38 7.58 5.27
C GLU A 122 5.13 6.34 4.39
N TYR A 123 4.88 5.18 4.98
CA TYR A 123 4.51 3.97 4.25
C TYR A 123 3.22 4.15 3.43
N THR A 124 2.22 4.79 4.02
CA THR A 124 0.96 5.11 3.34
C THR A 124 1.19 6.06 2.16
N TYR A 125 1.97 7.12 2.36
CA TYR A 125 2.32 8.09 1.33
C TYR A 125 3.00 7.42 0.13
N ILE A 126 4.01 6.58 0.39
CA ILE A 126 4.72 5.83 -0.66
C ILE A 126 3.74 4.90 -1.37
N THR A 127 3.02 4.08 -0.62
CA THR A 127 2.07 3.08 -1.17
C THR A 127 1.07 3.72 -2.12
N MET A 128 0.52 4.89 -1.78
CA MET A 128 -0.46 5.60 -2.60
C MET A 128 0.13 6.15 -3.91
N ARG A 129 1.43 6.32 -4.00
CA ARG A 129 2.13 6.80 -5.20
C ARG A 129 2.64 5.68 -6.10
N LEU A 130 2.62 4.44 -5.63
CA LEU A 130 3.06 3.31 -6.42
C LEU A 130 2.09 3.01 -7.56
N ASN A 131 2.64 2.78 -8.72
CA ASN A 131 1.97 2.22 -9.87
C ASN A 131 2.67 0.90 -10.27
N SER A 132 2.12 0.17 -11.23
CA SER A 132 2.68 -1.11 -11.65
C SER A 132 4.15 -1.04 -12.09
N HIS A 133 4.57 0.08 -12.68
CA HIS A 133 5.97 0.28 -13.09
C HIS A 133 6.88 0.46 -11.87
N LEU A 134 6.49 1.29 -10.90
CA LEU A 134 7.27 1.48 -9.67
C LEU A 134 7.35 0.22 -8.82
N LEU A 135 6.27 -0.57 -8.77
CA LEU A 135 6.29 -1.88 -8.11
C LEU A 135 7.35 -2.80 -8.75
N PHE A 136 7.39 -2.84 -10.08
CA PHE A 136 8.41 -3.60 -10.81
C PHE A 136 9.84 -3.09 -10.49
N LEU A 137 10.05 -1.77 -10.51
CA LEU A 137 11.37 -1.20 -10.20
C LEU A 137 11.84 -1.46 -8.76
N ILE A 138 10.91 -1.50 -7.80
CA ILE A 138 11.22 -1.86 -6.40
C ILE A 138 11.71 -3.31 -6.30
N ASP A 139 11.04 -4.25 -6.98
CA ASP A 139 11.46 -5.64 -7.05
C ASP A 139 12.82 -5.80 -7.74
N GLU A 140 13.02 -5.10 -8.86
CA GLU A 140 14.28 -5.08 -9.57
C GLU A 140 15.41 -4.53 -8.68
N LEU A 141 15.15 -3.40 -8.00
CA LEU A 141 16.10 -2.78 -7.07
C LEU A 141 16.50 -3.74 -5.94
N TYR A 142 15.55 -4.51 -5.40
CA TYR A 142 15.86 -5.51 -4.37
C TYR A 142 16.69 -6.66 -4.91
N SER A 143 16.43 -7.05 -6.15
CA SER A 143 17.07 -8.21 -6.81
C SER A 143 18.50 -7.92 -7.25
N ILE A 144 18.94 -6.66 -7.28
CA ILE A 144 20.33 -6.31 -7.60
C ILE A 144 21.25 -6.99 -6.59
N LYS A 145 22.09 -7.92 -7.08
CA LYS A 145 23.05 -8.63 -6.24
C LYS A 145 24.14 -7.67 -5.80
N THR A 146 24.27 -7.50 -4.49
CA THR A 146 25.47 -6.90 -3.91
C THR A 146 26.63 -7.89 -4.05
N ASN A 147 27.78 -7.44 -4.51
CA ASN A 147 28.97 -8.27 -4.49
C ASN A 147 29.42 -8.36 -3.03
N ARG A 148 29.14 -9.51 -2.37
CA ARG A 148 29.41 -9.73 -0.94
C ARG A 148 30.89 -9.65 -0.57
N ASP A 149 31.78 -9.76 -1.56
CA ASP A 149 33.23 -9.79 -1.34
C ASP A 149 33.84 -8.37 -1.28
N ASP A 150 33.08 -7.33 -1.65
CA ASP A 150 33.48 -5.94 -1.55
C ASP A 150 32.35 -5.07 -1.02
N PRO A 151 32.36 -4.68 0.26
CA PRO A 151 31.33 -3.82 0.86
C PRO A 151 31.24 -2.44 0.18
N ASP A 152 32.27 -2.00 -0.56
CA ASP A 152 32.23 -0.75 -1.31
C ASP A 152 31.49 -0.91 -2.66
N PHE A 153 31.24 -2.14 -3.13
CA PHE A 153 30.54 -2.44 -4.39
C PHE A 153 28.99 -2.45 -4.28
N GLU A 154 28.39 -2.08 -3.15
CA GLU A 154 26.95 -1.86 -3.05
C GLU A 154 26.44 -0.68 -3.90
N TYR A 155 27.32 0.01 -4.62
CA TYR A 155 27.13 1.37 -5.09
C TYR A 155 26.92 1.52 -6.60
N ASP A 156 26.63 0.46 -7.34
CA ASP A 156 26.57 0.51 -8.80
C ASP A 156 25.15 0.69 -9.36
N ILE A 157 24.34 1.50 -8.71
CA ILE A 157 23.07 1.94 -9.30
C ILE A 157 23.36 3.23 -10.05
N GLU A 158 23.49 3.12 -11.37
CA GLU A 158 23.61 4.28 -12.27
C GLU A 158 22.21 4.70 -12.75
N ASN A 159 21.99 6.01 -12.84
CA ASN A 159 20.74 6.58 -13.35
C ASN A 159 19.45 6.03 -12.67
N PRO A 160 19.33 6.12 -11.34
CA PRO A 160 18.19 5.61 -10.64
C PRO A 160 16.90 6.36 -11.04
N ASN A 161 15.77 5.69 -10.89
CA ASN A 161 14.49 6.35 -11.03
C ASN A 161 14.32 7.42 -9.93
N MET A 162 13.94 8.64 -10.34
CA MET A 162 13.83 9.79 -9.44
C MET A 162 12.76 9.62 -8.36
N GLU A 163 11.69 8.86 -8.63
CA GLU A 163 10.67 8.57 -7.61
C GLU A 163 11.24 7.69 -6.49
N LEU A 164 12.11 6.72 -6.81
CA LEU A 164 12.76 5.87 -5.81
C LEU A 164 13.72 6.68 -4.91
N LEU A 165 14.38 7.70 -5.48
CA LEU A 165 15.17 8.67 -4.71
C LEU A 165 14.27 9.51 -3.81
N ASN A 166 13.15 10.03 -4.32
CA ASN A 166 12.19 10.84 -3.58
C ASN A 166 11.53 10.05 -2.44
N PHE A 167 11.40 8.74 -2.58
CA PHE A 167 10.94 7.85 -1.50
C PHE A 167 12.02 7.59 -0.44
N GLY A 168 13.24 8.07 -0.62
CA GLY A 168 14.35 7.81 0.29
C GLY A 168 14.89 6.37 0.20
N PHE A 169 14.57 5.64 -0.86
CA PHE A 169 15.05 4.27 -1.06
C PHE A 169 16.51 4.22 -1.47
N LEU A 170 17.00 5.29 -2.05
CA LEU A 170 18.36 5.43 -2.54
C LEU A 170 19.00 6.70 -1.99
N ILE A 171 20.29 6.64 -1.77
CA ILE A 171 21.12 7.78 -1.40
C ILE A 171 22.32 7.86 -2.33
N GLU A 172 22.67 9.09 -2.74
CA GLU A 172 23.86 9.34 -3.56
C GLU A 172 25.12 9.12 -2.72
N VAL A 173 26.08 8.43 -3.30
CA VAL A 173 27.39 8.17 -2.73
C VAL A 173 28.44 9.01 -3.47
N SER A 174 29.12 9.87 -2.75
CA SER A 174 30.22 10.66 -3.28
C SER A 174 31.37 9.74 -3.69
N SER A 175 31.68 9.67 -4.98
CA SER A 175 32.92 9.04 -5.44
C SER A 175 34.09 9.99 -5.22
N PRO A 176 35.25 9.48 -4.73
CA PRO A 176 36.45 10.32 -4.66
C PRO A 176 36.80 10.79 -6.07
N LEU A 177 36.90 12.10 -6.25
CA LEU A 177 37.31 12.71 -7.51
C LEU A 177 38.82 12.49 -7.71
N TYR A 178 39.19 11.64 -8.66
CA TYR A 178 40.56 11.63 -9.15
C TYR A 178 40.75 12.80 -10.12
N PRO A 179 41.92 13.49 -10.10
CA PRO A 179 42.20 14.55 -11.05
C PRO A 179 41.98 14.08 -12.50
N GLY A 180 41.04 14.70 -13.23
CA GLY A 180 40.71 14.36 -14.60
C GLY A 180 39.57 13.34 -14.81
N SER A 181 38.97 12.82 -13.78
CA SER A 181 37.78 11.96 -13.90
C SER A 181 36.49 12.80 -14.00
N ILE A 182 35.54 12.32 -14.80
CA ILE A 182 34.17 12.86 -14.84
C ILE A 182 33.46 12.33 -13.60
N PRO A 183 32.81 13.19 -12.77
CA PRO A 183 32.05 12.74 -11.62
C PRO A 183 30.86 11.89 -12.12
N ILE A 184 30.83 10.64 -11.71
CA ILE A 184 29.68 9.74 -11.93
C ILE A 184 28.93 9.65 -10.61
N SER A 185 27.68 10.09 -10.60
CA SER A 185 26.81 9.89 -9.44
C SER A 185 26.48 8.40 -9.29
N ARG A 186 26.81 7.86 -8.15
CA ARG A 186 26.51 6.47 -7.76
C ARG A 186 25.53 6.49 -6.61
N PHE A 187 24.68 5.50 -6.54
CA PHE A 187 23.64 5.42 -5.53
C PHE A 187 23.67 4.07 -4.81
N LYS A 188 23.29 4.09 -3.55
CA LYS A 188 23.10 2.88 -2.75
C LYS A 188 21.71 2.81 -2.15
N ARG A 189 21.24 1.59 -1.88
CA ARG A 189 20.01 1.35 -1.14
C ARG A 189 20.16 1.79 0.32
N THR A 190 19.10 2.32 0.88
CA THR A 190 19.05 2.74 2.29
C THR A 190 18.51 1.62 3.18
N ASP A 191 18.75 1.70 4.49
CA ASP A 191 18.12 0.80 5.47
C ASP A 191 16.60 0.93 5.44
N PHE A 192 16.10 2.13 5.12
CA PHE A 192 14.68 2.38 4.94
C PHE A 192 14.09 1.57 3.77
N PHE A 193 14.82 1.47 2.65
CA PHE A 193 14.41 0.62 1.52
C PHE A 193 14.27 -0.84 1.94
N TYR A 194 15.25 -1.39 2.64
CA TYR A 194 15.19 -2.78 3.09
C TYR A 194 14.05 -3.00 4.08
N SER A 195 13.88 -2.08 5.03
CA SER A 195 12.77 -2.14 5.98
C SER A 195 11.41 -2.07 5.28
N PHE A 196 11.25 -1.17 4.31
CA PHE A 196 10.03 -1.05 3.53
C PHE A 196 9.76 -2.32 2.71
N TYR A 197 10.77 -2.82 2.02
CA TYR A 197 10.63 -4.02 1.18
C TYR A 197 10.20 -5.23 2.00
N GLU A 198 10.90 -5.53 3.09
CA GLU A 198 10.64 -6.73 3.89
C GLU A 198 9.32 -6.67 4.68
N ASN A 199 8.96 -5.51 5.21
CA ASN A 199 7.83 -5.38 6.10
C ASN A 199 6.53 -4.94 5.42
N ILE A 200 6.62 -4.26 4.29
CA ILE A 200 5.47 -3.64 3.62
C ILE A 200 5.27 -4.22 2.22
N PHE A 201 6.34 -4.27 1.42
CA PHE A 201 6.24 -4.62 0.00
C PHE A 201 6.09 -6.12 -0.21
N LYS A 202 6.95 -6.95 0.40
CA LYS A 202 6.96 -8.43 0.22
C LYS A 202 5.67 -9.07 0.69
#